data_d048f2045f50d82c6f2194ea5d8b57b9
#
_entry.id   d048f2045f50d82c6f2194ea5d8b57b9
#
_cell.length_a   1.000
_cell.length_b   1.000
_cell.length_c   1.000
_cell.angle_alpha   90.00
_cell.angle_beta   90.00
_cell.angle_gamma   90.00
#
_symmetry.space_group_name_H-M   'P 1'
#
loop_
_entity.id
_entity.type
_entity.pdbx_description
1 polymer ?
#
loop_
_entity_poly.entity_id
_entity_poly.type
_entity_poly.pdbx_seq_one_letter_code
_entity_poly.pdbx_strand_id
1 'polypeptide(L)'
;MYEELCRFQHLNEKPFFNFLLVRSEIRELLKALLYLNNESNDVYIESMHAYLIEKSSFDLMELAKASDFNGLLKVIRHTPYYDILKSINTDSRGHIPYTECEVRLRTYYLRWLIEKASECVHGKSKKALLDQINVQTDVINLINAYRMKKYFYADAQTLKKYMLPFYGRLSKEKQFVLFETQSPEDYLRMLARTSYGRKMETLTETMPSEQFERELVRIRCTLAKRSLMISEDAAVSLYSLMYLSEVELNNCLLYTSPSPRD
;
A
#
# COMPACT_ATOMS: atom_id res chain seq x y z
N MET A 1 -8.39 -11.74 16.57
CA MET A 1 -6.99 -11.52 17.04
C MET A 1 -6.62 -10.05 17.16
N TYR A 2 -6.55 -9.24 16.06
CA TYR A 2 -6.15 -7.82 16.16
C TYR A 2 -7.08 -6.98 17.06
N GLU A 3 -8.39 -7.08 16.88
CA GLU A 3 -9.37 -6.39 17.72
C GLU A 3 -9.31 -6.78 19.19
N GLU A 4 -9.13 -8.05 19.45
CA GLU A 4 -8.99 -8.56 20.82
C GLU A 4 -7.75 -7.99 21.48
N LEU A 5 -6.62 -7.88 20.74
CA LEU A 5 -5.41 -7.23 21.23
C LEU A 5 -5.65 -5.74 21.51
N CYS A 6 -6.32 -5.02 20.58
CA CYS A 6 -6.63 -3.61 20.77
C CYS A 6 -7.59 -3.39 21.94
N ARG A 7 -8.62 -4.24 22.09
CA ARG A 7 -9.58 -4.18 23.20
C ARG A 7 -8.93 -4.50 24.54
N PHE A 8 -8.12 -5.53 24.60
CA PHE A 8 -7.42 -5.93 25.82
C PHE A 8 -6.48 -4.84 26.35
N GLN A 9 -5.86 -4.08 25.46
CA GLN A 9 -4.95 -2.99 25.82
C GLN A 9 -5.59 -1.60 25.84
N HIS A 10 -6.93 -1.49 25.75
CA HIS A 10 -7.67 -0.21 25.71
C HIS A 10 -7.17 0.74 24.58
N LEU A 11 -6.78 0.19 23.43
CA LEU A 11 -6.24 0.95 22.31
C LEU A 11 -7.32 1.39 21.31
N ASN A 12 -8.54 0.84 21.41
CA ASN A 12 -9.64 1.11 20.47
C ASN A 12 -10.07 2.58 20.41
N GLU A 13 -9.80 3.36 21.47
CA GLU A 13 -10.12 4.78 21.52
C GLU A 13 -9.12 5.66 20.76
N LYS A 14 -7.97 5.12 20.39
CA LYS A 14 -6.92 5.86 19.67
C LYS A 14 -7.08 5.68 18.15
N PRO A 15 -7.30 6.76 17.38
CA PRO A 15 -7.57 6.68 15.94
C PRO A 15 -6.51 5.92 15.13
N PHE A 16 -5.25 5.96 15.56
CA PHE A 16 -4.16 5.24 14.86
C PHE A 16 -4.46 3.75 14.69
N PHE A 17 -5.08 3.11 15.68
CA PHE A 17 -5.34 1.66 15.62
C PHE A 17 -6.43 1.25 14.62
N ASN A 18 -7.08 2.20 13.98
CA ASN A 18 -7.97 1.94 12.84
C ASN A 18 -7.20 1.76 11.51
N PHE A 19 -5.86 1.76 11.52
CA PHE A 19 -5.07 1.70 10.29
C PHE A 19 -5.36 0.48 9.41
N LEU A 20 -5.71 -0.66 10.01
CA LEU A 20 -6.10 -1.86 9.26
C LEU A 20 -7.48 -1.70 8.63
N LEU A 21 -8.44 -1.08 9.34
CA LEU A 21 -9.79 -0.83 8.83
C LEU A 21 -9.73 0.11 7.63
N VAL A 22 -9.10 1.28 7.78
CA VAL A 22 -8.94 2.28 6.70
C VAL A 22 -8.24 1.67 5.48
N ARG A 23 -7.19 0.87 5.71
CA ARG A 23 -6.49 0.17 4.64
C ARG A 23 -7.38 -0.86 3.93
N SER A 24 -8.19 -1.58 4.69
CA SER A 24 -9.10 -2.58 4.14
C SER A 24 -10.24 -1.93 3.35
N GLU A 25 -10.81 -0.83 3.83
CA GLU A 25 -11.79 -0.03 3.09
C GLU A 25 -11.25 0.44 1.73
N ILE A 26 -10.03 0.98 1.73
CA ILE A 26 -9.37 1.40 0.47
C ILE A 26 -9.16 0.21 -0.47
N ARG A 27 -8.79 -0.95 0.06
CA ARG A 27 -8.62 -2.16 -0.75
C ARG A 27 -9.96 -2.60 -1.39
N GLU A 28 -11.06 -2.54 -0.65
CA GLU A 28 -12.37 -2.87 -1.19
C GLU A 28 -12.83 -1.84 -2.24
N LEU A 29 -12.58 -0.55 -2.03
CA LEU A 29 -12.82 0.47 -3.06
C LEU A 29 -12.02 0.22 -4.33
N LEU A 30 -10.73 -0.13 -4.21
CA LEU A 30 -9.88 -0.44 -5.36
C LEU A 30 -10.35 -1.70 -6.10
N LYS A 31 -10.81 -2.73 -5.38
CA LYS A 31 -11.43 -3.90 -6.00
C LYS A 31 -12.70 -3.49 -6.77
N ALA A 32 -13.61 -2.74 -6.15
CA ALA A 32 -14.84 -2.29 -6.81
C ALA A 32 -14.53 -1.50 -8.09
N LEU A 33 -13.56 -0.58 -8.06
CA LEU A 33 -13.13 0.17 -9.25
C LEU A 33 -12.59 -0.74 -10.37
N LEU A 34 -11.86 -1.79 -9.99
CA LEU A 34 -11.35 -2.78 -10.95
C LEU A 34 -12.49 -3.59 -11.58
N TYR A 35 -13.49 -4.02 -10.78
CA TYR A 35 -14.67 -4.72 -11.27
C TYR A 35 -15.51 -3.86 -12.20
N LEU A 36 -15.72 -2.59 -11.87
CA LEU A 36 -16.46 -1.67 -12.75
C LEU A 36 -15.78 -1.50 -14.12
N ASN A 37 -14.45 -1.53 -14.17
CA ASN A 37 -13.72 -1.48 -15.45
C ASN A 37 -13.78 -2.79 -16.26
N ASN A 38 -13.96 -3.93 -15.60
CA ASN A 38 -13.91 -5.27 -16.23
C ASN A 38 -15.30 -5.89 -16.46
N GLU A 39 -16.38 -5.18 -16.10
CA GLU A 39 -17.79 -5.66 -16.23
C GLU A 39 -18.06 -7.03 -15.57
N SER A 40 -17.24 -7.45 -14.59
CA SER A 40 -17.36 -8.77 -13.95
C SER A 40 -17.76 -8.62 -12.47
N ASN A 41 -19.05 -8.80 -12.15
CA ASN A 41 -19.59 -8.57 -10.80
C ASN A 41 -19.68 -9.83 -9.89
N ASP A 42 -19.53 -11.05 -10.42
CA ASP A 42 -20.00 -12.24 -9.70
C ASP A 42 -19.10 -12.72 -8.54
N VAL A 43 -17.80 -12.36 -8.54
CA VAL A 43 -16.81 -12.88 -7.56
C VAL A 43 -16.56 -11.93 -6.39
N TYR A 44 -17.04 -10.69 -6.48
CA TYR A 44 -16.70 -9.65 -5.49
C TYR A 44 -17.34 -9.89 -4.12
N ILE A 45 -18.61 -10.32 -4.08
CA ILE A 45 -19.38 -10.48 -2.83
C ILE A 45 -18.87 -11.65 -1.99
N GLU A 46 -18.48 -12.76 -2.60
CA GLU A 46 -18.02 -13.97 -1.90
C GLU A 46 -16.71 -13.78 -1.11
N SER A 47 -15.92 -12.76 -1.46
CA SER A 47 -14.63 -12.48 -0.83
C SER A 47 -14.68 -11.48 0.34
N MET A 48 -15.86 -10.93 0.68
CA MET A 48 -16.01 -9.93 1.74
C MET A 48 -15.98 -10.54 3.13
N HIS A 49 -15.14 -10.01 3.99
CA HIS A 49 -15.04 -10.47 5.36
C HIS A 49 -16.16 -9.85 6.22
N ALA A 50 -16.92 -10.68 6.98
CA ALA A 50 -18.03 -10.25 7.84
C ALA A 50 -17.67 -9.06 8.76
N TYR A 51 -16.47 -9.05 9.31
CA TYR A 51 -15.95 -7.95 10.11
C TYR A 51 -15.93 -6.59 9.38
N LEU A 52 -15.53 -6.58 8.10
CA LEU A 52 -15.51 -5.33 7.32
C LEU A 52 -16.93 -4.83 7.02
N ILE A 53 -17.88 -5.74 6.82
CA ILE A 53 -19.29 -5.38 6.59
C ILE A 53 -19.85 -4.64 7.80
N GLU A 54 -19.49 -5.07 9.02
CA GLU A 54 -19.98 -4.44 10.26
C GLU A 54 -19.31 -3.10 10.60
N LYS A 55 -18.00 -2.96 10.32
CA LYS A 55 -17.17 -1.85 10.82
C LYS A 55 -16.85 -0.78 9.78
N SER A 56 -17.09 -1.04 8.50
CA SER A 56 -16.77 -0.10 7.44
C SER A 56 -17.53 1.22 7.56
N SER A 57 -16.90 2.32 7.18
CA SER A 57 -17.51 3.66 7.17
C SER A 57 -18.56 3.85 6.07
N PHE A 58 -18.74 2.87 5.18
CA PHE A 58 -19.73 2.83 4.10
C PHE A 58 -20.28 1.41 3.92
N ASP A 59 -21.45 1.29 3.30
CA ASP A 59 -22.09 0.00 3.07
C ASP A 59 -21.37 -0.77 1.94
N LEU A 60 -20.70 -1.86 2.31
CA LEU A 60 -19.98 -2.72 1.37
C LEU A 60 -20.92 -3.52 0.47
N MET A 61 -22.13 -3.84 0.94
CA MET A 61 -23.13 -4.54 0.14
C MET A 61 -23.72 -3.64 -0.94
N GLU A 62 -23.96 -2.36 -0.61
CA GLU A 62 -24.35 -1.37 -1.60
C GLU A 62 -23.21 -1.03 -2.57
N LEU A 63 -21.95 -1.04 -2.11
CA LEU A 63 -20.78 -0.88 -2.97
C LEU A 63 -20.71 -2.00 -4.01
N ALA A 64 -21.00 -3.24 -3.63
CA ALA A 64 -20.99 -4.40 -4.53
C ALA A 64 -22.10 -4.35 -5.58
N LYS A 65 -23.19 -3.61 -5.34
CA LYS A 65 -24.30 -3.41 -6.29
C LYS A 65 -24.08 -2.22 -7.24
N ALA A 66 -23.03 -1.42 -7.00
CA ALA A 66 -22.75 -0.28 -7.87
C ALA A 66 -22.43 -0.75 -9.29
N SER A 67 -23.17 -0.23 -10.26
CA SER A 67 -23.03 -0.58 -11.69
C SER A 67 -22.13 0.38 -12.47
N ASP A 68 -21.83 1.54 -11.90
CA ASP A 68 -20.99 2.57 -12.51
C ASP A 68 -20.24 3.41 -11.45
N PHE A 69 -19.35 4.27 -11.92
CA PHE A 69 -18.55 5.13 -11.04
C PHE A 69 -19.41 6.10 -10.21
N ASN A 70 -20.51 6.62 -10.77
CA ASN A 70 -21.41 7.51 -10.03
C ASN A 70 -22.17 6.77 -8.93
N GLY A 71 -22.55 5.52 -9.17
CA GLY A 71 -23.12 4.63 -8.15
C GLY A 71 -22.16 4.41 -6.99
N LEU A 72 -20.91 4.09 -7.29
CA LEU A 72 -19.83 3.97 -6.28
C LEU A 72 -19.69 5.28 -5.47
N LEU A 73 -19.63 6.44 -6.14
CA LEU A 73 -19.51 7.74 -5.47
C LEU A 73 -20.70 8.03 -4.53
N LYS A 74 -21.92 7.61 -4.89
CA LYS A 74 -23.09 7.76 -4.00
C LYS A 74 -22.94 6.97 -2.71
N VAL A 75 -22.46 5.72 -2.79
CA VAL A 75 -22.24 4.87 -1.61
C VAL A 75 -21.24 5.48 -0.64
N ILE A 76 -20.15 6.04 -1.13
CA ILE A 76 -19.11 6.63 -0.28
C ILE A 76 -19.30 8.10 0.05
N ARG A 77 -20.47 8.70 -0.25
CA ARG A 77 -20.73 10.15 -0.19
C ARG A 77 -20.41 10.80 1.16
N HIS A 78 -20.59 10.06 2.25
CA HIS A 78 -20.37 10.57 3.62
C HIS A 78 -19.02 10.15 4.21
N THR A 79 -18.10 9.73 3.37
CA THR A 79 -16.74 9.32 3.77
C THR A 79 -15.69 10.26 3.19
N PRO A 80 -14.48 10.29 3.75
CA PRO A 80 -13.37 11.07 3.17
C PRO A 80 -13.00 10.63 1.74
N TYR A 81 -13.30 9.41 1.36
CA TYR A 81 -13.00 8.85 0.04
C TYR A 81 -13.76 9.53 -1.09
N TYR A 82 -14.96 10.05 -0.79
CA TYR A 82 -15.75 10.82 -1.76
C TYR A 82 -15.00 12.03 -2.27
N ASP A 83 -14.45 12.84 -1.36
CA ASP A 83 -13.72 14.05 -1.74
C ASP A 83 -12.46 13.77 -2.57
N ILE A 84 -11.88 12.60 -2.39
CA ILE A 84 -10.69 12.15 -3.13
C ILE A 84 -11.05 11.73 -4.56
N LEU A 85 -12.18 11.03 -4.73
CA LEU A 85 -12.57 10.41 -5.99
C LEU A 85 -13.50 11.27 -6.85
N LYS A 86 -14.33 12.14 -6.26
CA LYS A 86 -15.34 12.96 -6.99
C LYS A 86 -14.78 13.84 -8.11
N SER A 87 -13.50 14.20 -8.04
CA SER A 87 -12.83 15.04 -9.06
C SER A 87 -12.18 14.21 -10.17
N ILE A 88 -12.29 12.90 -10.14
CA ILE A 88 -11.78 12.02 -11.19
C ILE A 88 -12.84 11.89 -12.28
N ASN A 89 -12.42 12.14 -13.51
CA ASN A 89 -13.29 12.00 -14.68
C ASN A 89 -13.06 10.62 -15.32
N THR A 90 -14.15 9.94 -15.67
CA THR A 90 -14.10 8.79 -16.54
C THR A 90 -13.85 9.23 -17.99
N ASP A 91 -13.31 8.35 -18.82
CA ASP A 91 -13.16 8.62 -20.23
C ASP A 91 -14.53 8.62 -20.98
N SER A 92 -14.51 8.88 -22.28
CA SER A 92 -15.71 8.90 -23.12
C SER A 92 -16.47 7.55 -23.21
N ARG A 93 -15.82 6.44 -22.79
CA ARG A 93 -16.38 5.10 -22.74
C ARG A 93 -16.83 4.70 -21.32
N GLY A 94 -16.72 5.62 -20.35
CA GLY A 94 -17.01 5.34 -18.94
C GLY A 94 -15.90 4.61 -18.18
N HIS A 95 -14.74 4.37 -18.81
CA HIS A 95 -13.61 3.70 -18.16
C HIS A 95 -12.97 4.61 -17.08
N ILE A 96 -12.77 4.03 -15.90
CA ILE A 96 -12.24 4.70 -14.72
C ILE A 96 -10.71 4.67 -14.77
N PRO A 97 -9.99 5.79 -14.59
CA PRO A 97 -8.53 5.80 -14.55
C PRO A 97 -8.02 5.17 -13.22
N TYR A 98 -8.01 3.84 -13.17
CA TYR A 98 -7.72 3.05 -11.98
C TYR A 98 -6.43 3.46 -11.28
N THR A 99 -5.33 3.62 -12.02
CA THR A 99 -4.03 3.99 -11.44
C THR A 99 -4.08 5.36 -10.74
N GLU A 100 -4.84 6.32 -11.27
CA GLU A 100 -5.03 7.61 -10.63
C GLU A 100 -5.82 7.48 -9.33
N CYS A 101 -6.90 6.70 -9.34
CA CYS A 101 -7.70 6.40 -8.15
C CYS A 101 -6.82 5.73 -7.07
N GLU A 102 -6.03 4.75 -7.45
CA GLU A 102 -5.12 4.03 -6.55
C GLU A 102 -4.10 4.98 -5.90
N VAL A 103 -3.41 5.80 -6.69
CA VAL A 103 -2.41 6.74 -6.16
C VAL A 103 -3.05 7.73 -5.19
N ARG A 104 -4.23 8.27 -5.52
CA ARG A 104 -4.94 9.22 -4.64
C ARG A 104 -5.38 8.58 -3.33
N LEU A 105 -5.98 7.39 -3.36
CA LEU A 105 -6.43 6.67 -2.17
C LEU A 105 -5.25 6.22 -1.30
N ARG A 106 -4.16 5.71 -1.89
CA ARG A 106 -2.94 5.36 -1.16
C ARG A 106 -2.24 6.58 -0.57
N THR A 107 -2.24 7.71 -1.27
CA THR A 107 -1.72 8.98 -0.76
C THR A 107 -2.51 9.47 0.45
N TYR A 108 -3.84 9.38 0.39
CA TYR A 108 -4.71 9.68 1.53
C TYR A 108 -4.38 8.77 2.72
N TYR A 109 -4.33 7.46 2.51
CA TYR A 109 -4.00 6.50 3.58
C TYR A 109 -2.69 6.82 4.28
N LEU A 110 -1.63 7.07 3.53
CA LEU A 110 -0.31 7.36 4.10
C LEU A 110 -0.28 8.69 4.85
N ARG A 111 -0.96 9.71 4.35
CA ARG A 111 -1.10 10.99 5.05
C ARG A 111 -1.85 10.81 6.37
N TRP A 112 -2.98 10.16 6.33
CA TRP A 112 -3.77 9.81 7.50
C TRP A 112 -2.95 9.00 8.52
N LEU A 113 -2.23 7.99 8.05
CA LEU A 113 -1.40 7.12 8.89
C LEU A 113 -0.28 7.91 9.60
N ILE A 114 0.43 8.78 8.88
CA ILE A 114 1.49 9.64 9.44
C ILE A 114 0.91 10.63 10.47
N GLU A 115 -0.23 11.23 10.16
CA GLU A 115 -0.94 12.15 11.07
C GLU A 115 -1.33 11.44 12.35
N LYS A 116 -2.05 10.32 12.26
CA LYS A 116 -2.52 9.56 13.43
C LYS A 116 -1.37 8.92 14.23
N ALA A 117 -0.33 8.45 13.58
CA ALA A 117 0.89 8.03 14.27
C ALA A 117 1.54 9.18 15.04
N SER A 118 1.53 10.39 14.47
CA SER A 118 2.13 11.58 15.09
C SER A 118 1.33 12.13 16.26
N GLU A 119 0.01 11.93 16.26
CA GLU A 119 -0.89 12.29 17.37
C GLU A 119 -0.80 11.31 18.55
N CYS A 120 -0.70 10.01 18.24
CA CYS A 120 -0.82 8.95 19.24
C CYS A 120 0.51 8.53 19.87
N VAL A 121 1.64 8.74 19.20
CA VAL A 121 2.95 8.24 19.63
C VAL A 121 3.96 9.38 19.73
N HIS A 122 4.82 9.33 20.74
CA HIS A 122 5.78 10.40 21.05
C HIS A 122 7.22 9.89 21.18
N GLY A 123 8.18 10.82 21.19
CA GLY A 123 9.59 10.53 21.47
C GLY A 123 10.23 9.52 20.50
N LYS A 124 10.97 8.58 21.04
CA LYS A 124 11.70 7.56 20.28
C LYS A 124 10.77 6.60 19.53
N SER A 125 9.64 6.26 20.12
CA SER A 125 8.63 5.39 19.51
C SER A 125 8.00 6.02 18.27
N LYS A 126 7.68 7.32 18.31
CA LYS A 126 7.21 8.07 17.14
C LYS A 126 8.22 8.00 16.00
N LYS A 127 9.51 8.24 16.30
CA LYS A 127 10.56 8.16 15.28
C LYS A 127 10.66 6.76 14.67
N ALA A 128 10.58 5.71 15.48
CA ALA A 128 10.62 4.32 15.02
C ALA A 128 9.41 3.98 14.14
N LEU A 129 8.20 4.40 14.53
CA LEU A 129 6.98 4.17 13.75
C LEU A 129 6.99 4.91 12.42
N LEU A 130 7.35 6.19 12.42
CA LEU A 130 7.46 6.98 11.20
C LEU A 130 8.55 6.45 10.26
N ASP A 131 9.67 5.93 10.79
CA ASP A 131 10.70 5.28 9.97
C ASP A 131 10.17 4.02 9.28
N GLN A 132 9.35 3.22 9.94
CA GLN A 132 8.69 2.06 9.32
C GLN A 132 7.72 2.48 8.20
N ILE A 133 6.89 3.51 8.43
CA ILE A 133 5.94 4.04 7.43
C ILE A 133 6.72 4.60 6.24
N ASN A 134 7.80 5.33 6.47
CA ASN A 134 8.66 5.89 5.44
C ASN A 134 9.32 4.79 4.59
N VAL A 135 9.85 3.73 5.23
CA VAL A 135 10.42 2.58 4.50
C VAL A 135 9.34 1.86 3.68
N GLN A 136 8.12 1.73 4.20
CA GLN A 136 7.00 1.18 3.43
C GLN A 136 6.78 1.97 2.15
N THR A 137 6.74 3.30 2.23
CA THR A 137 6.49 4.16 1.07
C THR A 137 7.63 4.09 0.06
N ASP A 138 8.88 4.16 0.54
CA ASP A 138 10.05 3.99 -0.34
C ASP A 138 10.02 2.65 -1.07
N VAL A 139 9.70 1.55 -0.38
CA VAL A 139 9.61 0.20 -0.96
C VAL A 139 8.52 0.14 -2.04
N ILE A 140 7.33 0.70 -1.77
CA ILE A 140 6.25 0.77 -2.77
C ILE A 140 6.70 1.55 -4.01
N ASN A 141 7.27 2.73 -3.84
CA ASN A 141 7.74 3.56 -4.93
C ASN A 141 8.86 2.88 -5.74
N LEU A 142 9.82 2.24 -5.08
CA LEU A 142 10.92 1.54 -5.74
C LEU A 142 10.42 0.36 -6.59
N ILE A 143 9.50 -0.45 -6.04
CA ILE A 143 8.92 -1.59 -6.78
C ILE A 143 8.13 -1.10 -7.98
N ASN A 144 7.24 -0.13 -7.77
CA ASN A 144 6.40 0.40 -8.84
C ASN A 144 7.23 1.07 -9.93
N ALA A 145 8.23 1.89 -9.57
CA ALA A 145 9.10 2.53 -10.56
C ALA A 145 9.88 1.50 -11.39
N TYR A 146 10.43 0.47 -10.77
CA TYR A 146 11.14 -0.59 -11.48
C TYR A 146 10.21 -1.35 -12.43
N ARG A 147 9.00 -1.75 -11.97
CA ARG A 147 8.01 -2.43 -12.80
C ARG A 147 7.55 -1.57 -13.97
N MET A 148 7.28 -0.28 -13.73
CA MET A 148 6.85 0.63 -14.77
C MET A 148 7.94 0.85 -15.83
N LYS A 149 9.22 0.95 -15.43
CA LYS A 149 10.33 1.02 -16.38
C LYS A 149 10.48 -0.28 -17.17
N LYS A 150 10.42 -1.42 -16.50
CA LYS A 150 10.70 -2.72 -17.11
C LYS A 150 9.62 -3.19 -18.09
N TYR A 151 8.37 -2.97 -17.77
CA TYR A 151 7.24 -3.51 -18.55
C TYR A 151 6.51 -2.47 -19.39
N PHE A 152 6.59 -1.18 -19.02
CA PHE A 152 5.84 -0.12 -19.67
C PHE A 152 6.74 0.98 -20.25
N TYR A 153 8.06 0.84 -20.12
CA TYR A 153 9.05 1.83 -20.60
C TYR A 153 8.73 3.27 -20.14
N ALA A 154 8.20 3.40 -18.90
CA ALA A 154 7.72 4.65 -18.37
C ALA A 154 8.85 5.68 -18.23
N ASP A 155 8.59 6.89 -18.70
CA ASP A 155 9.49 8.03 -18.57
C ASP A 155 9.44 8.65 -17.16
N ALA A 156 10.34 9.58 -16.90
CA ALA A 156 10.43 10.25 -15.60
C ALA A 156 9.17 11.06 -15.25
N GLN A 157 8.45 11.63 -16.23
CA GLN A 157 7.24 12.41 -15.98
C GLN A 157 6.09 11.49 -15.53
N THR A 158 5.92 10.36 -16.21
CA THR A 158 4.94 9.34 -15.87
C THR A 158 5.21 8.79 -14.45
N LEU A 159 6.47 8.48 -14.14
CA LEU A 159 6.83 8.02 -12.79
C LEU A 159 6.53 9.08 -11.73
N LYS A 160 6.90 10.36 -11.96
CA LYS A 160 6.59 11.47 -11.02
C LYS A 160 5.09 11.64 -10.80
N LYS A 161 4.26 11.37 -11.81
CA LYS A 161 2.79 11.45 -11.73
C LYS A 161 2.18 10.33 -10.87
N TYR A 162 2.68 9.10 -11.01
CA TYR A 162 2.06 7.92 -10.42
C TYR A 162 2.79 7.36 -9.18
N MET A 163 3.89 7.97 -8.76
CA MET A 163 4.52 7.61 -7.48
C MET A 163 3.87 8.33 -6.30
N LEU A 164 3.92 7.70 -5.14
CA LEU A 164 3.42 8.28 -3.90
C LEU A 164 4.30 9.49 -3.51
N PRO A 165 3.72 10.67 -3.20
CA PRO A 165 4.48 11.90 -2.96
C PRO A 165 5.04 11.96 -1.51
N PHE A 166 5.68 10.90 -1.07
CA PHE A 166 6.31 10.79 0.23
C PHE A 166 7.76 10.35 0.06
N TYR A 167 8.64 10.88 0.91
CA TYR A 167 10.08 10.68 0.83
C TYR A 167 10.59 10.26 2.21
N GLY A 168 11.04 9.02 2.31
CA GLY A 168 11.50 8.43 3.54
C GLY A 168 13.02 8.49 3.68
N ARG A 169 13.66 7.32 3.66
CA ARG A 169 15.12 7.20 3.69
C ARG A 169 15.77 7.60 2.37
N LEU A 170 14.99 7.58 1.28
CA LEU A 170 15.37 8.18 0.00
C LEU A 170 14.76 9.58 -0.07
N SER A 171 15.62 10.61 -0.14
CA SER A 171 15.15 11.98 -0.37
C SER A 171 14.49 12.11 -1.75
N LYS A 172 13.72 13.19 -1.94
CA LYS A 172 13.06 13.52 -3.20
C LYS A 172 14.03 13.52 -4.38
N GLU A 173 15.19 14.14 -4.19
CA GLU A 173 16.23 14.26 -5.22
C GLU A 173 16.77 12.88 -5.63
N LYS A 174 17.03 12.01 -4.65
CA LYS A 174 17.51 10.64 -4.91
C LYS A 174 16.48 9.78 -5.63
N GLN A 175 15.18 9.90 -5.27
CA GLN A 175 14.11 9.23 -5.99
C GLN A 175 14.01 9.74 -7.43
N PHE A 176 14.10 11.05 -7.64
CA PHE A 176 14.03 11.63 -8.98
C PHE A 176 15.20 11.22 -9.87
N VAL A 177 16.41 11.15 -9.35
CA VAL A 177 17.57 10.59 -10.08
C VAL A 177 17.31 9.16 -10.53
N LEU A 178 16.65 8.31 -9.70
CA LEU A 178 16.24 6.97 -10.12
C LEU A 178 15.18 6.99 -11.21
N PHE A 179 14.24 7.94 -11.18
CA PHE A 179 13.20 8.06 -12.19
C PHE A 179 13.74 8.53 -13.54
N GLU A 180 14.80 9.32 -13.55
CA GLU A 180 15.44 9.88 -14.76
C GLU A 180 16.35 8.88 -15.50
N THR A 181 16.62 7.71 -14.94
CA THR A 181 17.39 6.65 -15.64
C THR A 181 16.67 6.20 -16.92
N GLN A 182 17.43 5.84 -17.94
CA GLN A 182 16.88 5.52 -19.25
C GLN A 182 16.40 4.06 -19.36
N SER A 183 17.01 3.16 -18.62
CA SER A 183 16.72 1.72 -18.68
C SER A 183 16.48 1.13 -17.29
N PRO A 184 15.84 -0.06 -17.20
CA PRO A 184 15.75 -0.82 -15.96
C PRO A 184 17.12 -1.18 -15.37
N GLU A 185 18.10 -1.47 -16.22
CA GLU A 185 19.49 -1.80 -15.84
C GLU A 185 20.17 -0.59 -15.18
N ASP A 186 20.05 0.60 -15.80
CA ASP A 186 20.56 1.84 -15.22
C ASP A 186 19.87 2.17 -13.89
N TYR A 187 18.56 1.90 -13.79
CA TYR A 187 17.82 2.05 -12.54
C TYR A 187 18.44 1.20 -11.42
N LEU A 188 18.71 -0.08 -11.68
CA LEU A 188 19.32 -0.98 -10.69
C LEU A 188 20.76 -0.57 -10.36
N ARG A 189 21.53 -0.12 -11.35
CA ARG A 189 22.90 0.40 -11.16
C ARG A 189 22.92 1.65 -10.27
N MET A 190 21.98 2.57 -10.49
CA MET A 190 21.85 3.76 -9.63
C MET A 190 21.32 3.41 -8.24
N LEU A 191 20.36 2.47 -8.14
CA LEU A 191 19.84 2.00 -6.87
C LEU A 191 20.93 1.35 -5.99
N ALA A 192 21.89 0.63 -6.58
CA ALA A 192 23.02 0.03 -5.87
C ALA A 192 23.80 1.04 -5.03
N ARG A 193 23.83 2.31 -5.43
CA ARG A 193 24.50 3.40 -4.71
C ARG A 193 23.69 3.96 -3.54
N THR A 194 22.44 3.56 -3.41
CA THR A 194 21.54 4.02 -2.34
C THR A 194 21.66 3.18 -1.06
N SER A 195 21.00 3.65 0.02
CA SER A 195 20.88 2.88 1.26
C SER A 195 20.09 1.58 1.11
N TYR A 196 19.21 1.48 0.11
CA TYR A 196 18.45 0.25 -0.19
C TYR A 196 19.33 -0.74 -0.96
N GLY A 197 19.98 -0.31 -2.04
CA GLY A 197 20.84 -1.20 -2.83
C GLY A 197 21.97 -1.83 -2.01
N ARG A 198 22.60 -1.06 -1.10
CA ARG A 198 23.63 -1.61 -0.20
C ARG A 198 23.14 -2.65 0.81
N LYS A 199 21.82 -2.77 1.01
CA LYS A 199 21.20 -3.76 1.91
C LYS A 199 20.65 -4.97 1.19
N MET A 200 20.62 -4.94 -0.14
CA MET A 200 20.26 -6.11 -0.95
C MET A 200 21.41 -7.12 -0.94
N GLU A 201 21.08 -8.39 -0.75
CA GLU A 201 22.06 -9.47 -0.78
C GLU A 201 22.47 -9.80 -2.21
N THR A 202 21.48 -9.73 -3.11
CA THR A 202 21.70 -10.02 -4.54
C THR A 202 21.09 -8.88 -5.36
N LEU A 203 21.92 -7.98 -5.88
CA LEU A 203 21.50 -6.93 -6.80
C LEU A 203 22.28 -7.07 -8.10
N THR A 204 21.61 -7.49 -9.17
CA THR A 204 22.18 -7.63 -10.51
C THR A 204 21.49 -6.69 -11.49
N GLU A 205 22.16 -6.30 -12.57
CA GLU A 205 21.60 -5.37 -13.56
C GLU A 205 20.37 -5.93 -14.32
N THR A 206 20.22 -7.26 -14.35
CA THR A 206 19.11 -7.95 -15.03
C THR A 206 18.14 -8.65 -14.08
N MET A 207 18.05 -8.16 -12.84
CA MET A 207 17.25 -8.78 -11.79
C MET A 207 15.77 -8.94 -12.20
N PRO A 208 15.14 -10.12 -12.00
CA PRO A 208 13.69 -10.29 -12.15
C PRO A 208 12.91 -9.43 -11.16
N SER A 209 11.71 -8.96 -11.55
CA SER A 209 10.89 -8.09 -10.72
C SER A 209 10.48 -8.74 -9.40
N GLU A 210 10.20 -10.04 -9.41
CA GLU A 210 9.82 -10.82 -8.23
C GLU A 210 10.99 -10.94 -7.25
N GLN A 211 12.21 -11.11 -7.76
CA GLN A 211 13.41 -11.13 -6.92
C GLN A 211 13.71 -9.75 -6.34
N PHE A 212 13.56 -8.69 -7.14
CA PHE A 212 13.71 -7.31 -6.70
C PHE A 212 12.73 -6.97 -5.56
N GLU A 213 11.46 -7.36 -5.73
CA GLU A 213 10.44 -7.17 -4.70
C GLU A 213 10.77 -7.94 -3.42
N ARG A 214 11.17 -9.21 -3.52
CA ARG A 214 11.57 -10.03 -2.37
C ARG A 214 12.70 -9.37 -1.56
N GLU A 215 13.72 -8.83 -2.23
CA GLU A 215 14.82 -8.13 -1.55
C GLU A 215 14.33 -6.88 -0.79
N LEU A 216 13.45 -6.08 -1.37
CA LEU A 216 12.88 -4.90 -0.70
C LEU A 216 11.95 -5.28 0.46
N VAL A 217 11.12 -6.32 0.28
CA VAL A 217 10.28 -6.88 1.36
C VAL A 217 11.16 -7.39 2.50
N ARG A 218 12.27 -8.09 2.21
CA ARG A 218 13.23 -8.57 3.21
C ARG A 218 13.81 -7.41 4.04
N ILE A 219 14.20 -6.31 3.41
CA ILE A 219 14.70 -5.11 4.09
C ILE A 219 13.63 -4.56 5.07
N ARG A 220 12.38 -4.48 4.63
CA ARG A 220 11.26 -4.02 5.46
C ARG A 220 10.94 -5.00 6.60
N CYS A 221 10.95 -6.30 6.34
CA CYS A 221 10.79 -7.34 7.38
C CYS A 221 11.88 -7.26 8.46
N THR A 222 13.13 -7.04 8.06
CA THR A 222 14.25 -6.88 9.01
C THR A 222 14.03 -5.66 9.92
N LEU A 223 13.54 -4.56 9.37
CA LEU A 223 13.21 -3.37 10.16
C LEU A 223 12.05 -3.64 11.12
N ALA A 224 10.97 -4.28 10.65
CA ALA A 224 9.80 -4.60 11.46
C ALA A 224 10.15 -5.56 12.61
N LYS A 225 10.91 -6.63 12.34
CA LYS A 225 11.41 -7.58 13.37
C LYS A 225 12.23 -6.86 14.43
N ARG A 226 13.17 -6.01 14.01
CA ARG A 226 13.97 -5.21 14.94
C ARG A 226 13.11 -4.29 15.81
N SER A 227 12.14 -3.61 15.21
CA SER A 227 11.23 -2.71 15.93
C SER A 227 10.36 -3.46 16.93
N LEU A 228 9.86 -4.65 16.56
CA LEU A 228 9.07 -5.51 17.44
C LEU A 228 9.87 -6.00 18.66
N MET A 229 11.18 -6.28 18.48
CA MET A 229 12.04 -6.77 19.56
C MET A 229 12.48 -5.67 20.52
N ILE A 230 12.56 -4.42 20.07
CA ILE A 230 13.18 -3.31 20.84
C ILE A 230 12.12 -2.37 21.42
N SER A 231 10.94 -2.25 20.78
CA SER A 231 9.94 -1.27 21.18
C SER A 231 9.06 -1.78 22.32
N GLU A 232 8.90 -0.96 23.33
CA GLU A 232 7.91 -1.15 24.41
C GLU A 232 6.56 -0.50 24.07
N ASP A 233 6.48 0.24 22.95
CA ASP A 233 5.27 0.96 22.54
C ASP A 233 4.33 0.05 21.74
N ALA A 234 3.08 -0.02 22.18
CA ALA A 234 2.06 -0.88 21.56
C ALA A 234 1.80 -0.55 20.08
N ALA A 235 1.85 0.74 19.69
CA ALA A 235 1.60 1.13 18.31
C ALA A 235 2.72 0.63 17.38
N VAL A 236 3.98 0.77 17.78
CA VAL A 236 5.14 0.27 17.04
C VAL A 236 5.09 -1.24 16.92
N SER A 237 4.81 -1.92 18.03
CA SER A 237 4.76 -3.38 18.10
C SER A 237 3.61 -3.95 17.26
N LEU A 238 2.40 -3.43 17.38
CA LEU A 238 1.25 -3.88 16.60
C LEU A 238 1.40 -3.59 15.09
N TYR A 239 1.92 -2.41 14.73
CA TYR A 239 2.17 -2.09 13.33
C TYR A 239 3.20 -3.04 12.70
N SER A 240 4.27 -3.34 13.44
CA SER A 240 5.31 -4.29 13.02
C SER A 240 4.75 -5.72 12.90
N LEU A 241 4.00 -6.17 13.91
CA LEU A 241 3.39 -7.51 13.94
C LEU A 241 2.43 -7.70 12.76
N MET A 242 1.53 -6.72 12.52
CA MET A 242 0.55 -6.81 11.44
C MET A 242 1.22 -6.88 10.06
N TYR A 243 2.30 -6.12 9.86
CA TYR A 243 3.06 -6.23 8.61
C TYR A 243 3.72 -7.60 8.44
N LEU A 244 4.35 -8.13 9.49
CA LEU A 244 5.00 -9.46 9.43
C LEU A 244 3.98 -10.56 9.19
N SER A 245 2.83 -10.52 9.85
CA SER A 245 1.73 -11.46 9.64
C SER A 245 1.18 -11.42 8.22
N GLU A 246 1.08 -10.23 7.62
CA GLU A 246 0.65 -10.09 6.22
C GLU A 246 1.66 -10.72 5.25
N VAL A 247 2.95 -10.50 5.45
CA VAL A 247 3.99 -11.13 4.61
C VAL A 247 3.93 -12.64 4.73
N GLU A 248 3.73 -13.17 5.94
CA GLU A 248 3.60 -14.61 6.17
C GLU A 248 2.37 -15.19 5.47
N LEU A 249 1.21 -14.54 5.59
CA LEU A 249 -0.02 -14.95 4.90
C LEU A 249 0.16 -14.95 3.38
N ASN A 250 0.77 -13.90 2.82
CA ASN A 250 1.02 -13.83 1.38
C ASN A 250 1.97 -14.96 0.92
N ASN A 251 2.99 -15.30 1.71
CA ASN A 251 3.86 -16.43 1.41
C ASN A 251 3.09 -17.75 1.46
N CYS A 252 2.28 -17.99 2.49
CA CYS A 252 1.45 -19.21 2.59
C CYS A 252 0.53 -19.36 1.38
N LEU A 253 -0.16 -18.30 0.95
CA LEU A 253 -1.04 -18.33 -0.22
C LEU A 253 -0.30 -18.67 -1.52
N LEU A 254 0.93 -18.18 -1.69
CA LEU A 254 1.76 -18.52 -2.85
C LEU A 254 2.17 -20.00 -2.88
N TYR A 255 2.39 -20.61 -1.72
CA TYR A 255 2.75 -22.04 -1.63
C TYR A 255 1.56 -23.00 -1.69
N THR A 256 0.34 -22.51 -1.38
CA THR A 256 -0.89 -23.32 -1.38
C THR A 256 -1.72 -23.19 -2.64
N SER A 257 -1.41 -22.22 -3.51
CA SER A 257 -2.06 -22.10 -4.82
C SER A 257 -1.66 -23.30 -5.70
N PRO A 258 -2.65 -24.04 -6.31
CA PRO A 258 -2.33 -25.12 -7.22
C PRO A 258 -1.42 -24.62 -8.35
N SER A 259 -0.41 -25.42 -8.69
CA SER A 259 0.47 -25.13 -9.82
C SER A 259 -0.38 -25.04 -11.09
N PRO A 260 -0.11 -24.07 -12.02
CA PRO A 260 -0.80 -24.02 -13.31
C PRO A 260 -0.56 -25.22 -14.22
N ARG A 261 -0.02 -26.33 -13.71
CA ARG A 261 0.34 -27.54 -14.46
C ARG A 261 -0.42 -28.81 -14.03
N ASP A 262 -1.43 -28.67 -13.14
CA ASP A 262 -2.30 -29.79 -12.77
C ASP A 262 -3.65 -29.67 -13.43
#